data_1e5d09ba705f2bfcd2c063df39999f63
#
_entry.id   1e5d09ba705f2bfcd2c063df39999f63
#
_cell.length_a   1.000
_cell.length_b   1.000
_cell.length_c   1.000
_cell.angle_alpha   90.00
_cell.angle_beta   90.00
_cell.angle_gamma   90.00
#
_symmetry.space_group_name_H-M   'P 1'
#
loop_
_entity.id
_entity.type
_entity.pdbx_description
1 polymer ?
#
loop_
_entity_poly.entity_id
_entity_poly.type
_entity_poly.pdbx_seq_one_letter_code
_entity_poly.pdbx_strand_id
1 'polypeptide(L)'
;MRKLLILSTGAVDEALLQKIAAADWEVYWAQESVMARTLLTEHSFEVGLVILFSCEPERSVQWVVDLMLARRKMQWVMALSRQCLDRKLLSSIIAERCCDYHTLPIDPARLVVTLGHAYGMVNLTETALRQQRETESQYGLIGNSAVMQTLFRGIQKAAEVDVPVLITGESGTGKEQTARAIHEYSARVVSPFVAMNCAALPANLIQSELFGHEKGAFTGASERRIGHL
;
A
#
# COMPACT_ATOMS: atom_id res chain seq x y z
N MET A 1 -23.21 8.37 1.25
CA MET A 1 -23.90 7.16 1.71
C MET A 1 -22.87 6.06 1.85
N ARG A 2 -22.83 5.33 2.95
CA ARG A 2 -21.83 4.30 3.25
C ARG A 2 -22.20 3.03 2.50
N LYS A 3 -21.28 2.40 1.77
CA LYS A 3 -21.58 1.16 1.04
C LYS A 3 -21.20 -0.05 1.86
N LEU A 4 -22.11 -1.01 1.98
CA LEU A 4 -21.92 -2.27 2.68
C LEU A 4 -22.05 -3.44 1.71
N LEU A 5 -21.04 -4.29 1.62
CA LEU A 5 -21.12 -5.55 0.92
C LEU A 5 -21.51 -6.67 1.90
N ILE A 6 -22.64 -7.33 1.66
CA ILE A 6 -23.05 -8.52 2.42
C ILE A 6 -22.77 -9.76 1.59
N LEU A 7 -22.00 -10.68 2.16
CA LEU A 7 -21.78 -12.03 1.61
C LEU A 7 -22.50 -13.02 2.51
N SER A 8 -23.39 -13.83 1.98
CA SER A 8 -24.13 -14.80 2.80
C SER A 8 -24.25 -16.17 2.14
N THR A 9 -24.27 -17.21 2.98
CA THR A 9 -24.52 -18.59 2.54
C THR A 9 -26.01 -18.97 2.53
N GLY A 10 -26.91 -18.01 2.80
CA GLY A 10 -28.35 -18.22 2.84
C GLY A 10 -29.11 -16.90 2.70
N ALA A 11 -30.44 -16.97 2.75
CA ALA A 11 -31.28 -15.78 2.68
C ALA A 11 -31.08 -14.88 3.90
N VAL A 12 -30.90 -13.59 3.66
CA VAL A 12 -30.79 -12.58 4.71
C VAL A 12 -32.19 -12.03 5.03
N ASP A 13 -32.48 -11.88 6.30
CA ASP A 13 -33.76 -11.35 6.76
C ASP A 13 -33.96 -9.90 6.25
N GLU A 14 -35.11 -9.65 5.62
CA GLU A 14 -35.47 -8.34 5.08
C GLU A 14 -35.56 -7.27 6.17
N ALA A 15 -36.04 -7.64 7.35
CA ALA A 15 -36.09 -6.73 8.50
C ALA A 15 -34.67 -6.29 8.95
N LEU A 16 -33.68 -7.16 8.84
CA LEU A 16 -32.27 -6.83 9.09
C LEU A 16 -31.75 -5.84 8.04
N LEU A 17 -32.02 -6.10 6.77
CA LEU A 17 -31.60 -5.22 5.66
C LEU A 17 -32.20 -3.83 5.79
N GLN A 18 -33.51 -3.73 6.13
CA GLN A 18 -34.19 -2.45 6.36
C GLN A 18 -33.59 -1.66 7.53
N LYS A 19 -33.22 -2.33 8.62
CA LYS A 19 -32.55 -1.66 9.77
C LYS A 19 -31.16 -1.16 9.44
N ILE A 20 -30.41 -1.92 8.65
CA ILE A 20 -29.07 -1.48 8.17
C ILE A 20 -29.23 -0.28 7.22
N ALA A 21 -30.19 -0.33 6.29
CA ALA A 21 -30.46 0.79 5.38
C ALA A 21 -30.93 2.06 6.12
N ALA A 22 -31.77 1.92 7.15
CA ALA A 22 -32.21 3.01 8.00
C ALA A 22 -31.06 3.70 8.77
N ALA A 23 -29.92 3.02 8.93
CA ALA A 23 -28.70 3.56 9.55
C ALA A 23 -27.72 4.16 8.52
N ASP A 24 -28.22 4.63 7.38
CA ASP A 24 -27.48 5.32 6.30
C ASP A 24 -26.45 4.43 5.56
N TRP A 25 -26.81 3.14 5.40
CA TRP A 25 -26.04 2.20 4.61
C TRP A 25 -26.74 1.87 3.30
N GLU A 26 -26.03 1.95 2.19
CA GLU A 26 -26.40 1.38 0.89
C GLU A 26 -25.93 -0.06 0.85
N VAL A 27 -26.88 -0.99 0.83
CA VAL A 27 -26.61 -2.42 0.99
C VAL A 27 -26.54 -3.11 -0.35
N TYR A 28 -25.44 -3.82 -0.57
CA TYR A 28 -25.22 -4.72 -1.70
C TYR A 28 -25.06 -6.14 -1.17
N TRP A 29 -25.76 -7.08 -1.75
CA TRP A 29 -25.82 -8.45 -1.26
C TRP A 29 -25.48 -9.46 -2.34
N ALA A 30 -24.64 -10.46 -2.00
CA ALA A 30 -24.24 -11.55 -2.86
C ALA A 30 -24.26 -12.88 -2.11
N GLN A 31 -24.80 -13.93 -2.75
CA GLN A 31 -24.81 -15.30 -2.27
C GLN A 31 -23.82 -16.20 -3.04
N GLU A 32 -23.25 -15.69 -4.12
CA GLU A 32 -22.36 -16.42 -5.02
C GLU A 32 -21.09 -15.61 -5.33
N SER A 33 -20.00 -16.32 -5.55
CA SER A 33 -18.70 -15.75 -5.86
C SER A 33 -18.71 -14.83 -7.09
N VAL A 34 -19.45 -15.22 -8.13
CA VAL A 34 -19.52 -14.44 -9.39
C VAL A 34 -20.16 -13.07 -9.13
N MET A 35 -21.33 -13.06 -8.47
CA MET A 35 -22.04 -11.83 -8.13
C MET A 35 -21.20 -10.92 -7.21
N ALA A 36 -20.56 -11.51 -6.20
CA ALA A 36 -19.69 -10.75 -5.29
C ALA A 36 -18.52 -10.08 -6.03
N ARG A 37 -17.89 -10.78 -6.98
CA ARG A 37 -16.80 -10.23 -7.80
C ARG A 37 -17.28 -9.11 -8.72
N THR A 38 -18.45 -9.23 -9.32
CA THR A 38 -19.07 -8.17 -10.14
C THR A 38 -19.29 -6.91 -9.30
N LEU A 39 -19.93 -7.04 -8.13
CA LEU A 39 -20.14 -5.91 -7.23
C LEU A 39 -18.82 -5.25 -6.79
N LEU A 40 -17.78 -6.02 -6.55
CA LEU A 40 -16.45 -5.52 -6.17
C LEU A 40 -15.68 -4.87 -7.32
N THR A 41 -16.07 -5.08 -8.57
CA THR A 41 -15.51 -4.36 -9.73
C THR A 41 -16.25 -3.06 -10.02
N GLU A 42 -17.57 -3.05 -9.80
CA GLU A 42 -18.42 -1.89 -10.06
C GLU A 42 -18.42 -0.86 -8.92
N HIS A 43 -18.19 -1.32 -7.69
CA HIS A 43 -18.26 -0.49 -6.50
C HIS A 43 -17.03 -0.66 -5.61
N SER A 44 -16.69 0.42 -4.87
CA SER A 44 -15.73 0.37 -3.78
C SER A 44 -16.48 0.19 -2.45
N PHE A 45 -15.97 -0.72 -1.62
CA PHE A 45 -16.50 -1.00 -0.29
C PHE A 45 -15.40 -0.88 0.75
N GLU A 46 -15.69 -0.18 1.84
CA GLU A 46 -14.82 -0.06 3.00
C GLU A 46 -15.13 -1.17 4.03
N VAL A 47 -16.41 -1.58 4.11
CA VAL A 47 -16.88 -2.57 5.08
C VAL A 47 -17.60 -3.71 4.38
N GLY A 48 -17.31 -4.93 4.82
CA GLY A 48 -17.99 -6.15 4.43
C GLY A 48 -18.60 -6.87 5.62
N LEU A 49 -19.82 -7.38 5.45
CA LEU A 49 -20.49 -8.26 6.40
C LEU A 49 -20.59 -9.66 5.80
N VAL A 50 -20.10 -10.65 6.52
CA VAL A 50 -20.25 -12.06 6.14
C VAL A 50 -21.28 -12.72 7.06
N ILE A 51 -22.31 -13.38 6.49
CA ILE A 51 -23.32 -14.10 7.26
C ILE A 51 -23.29 -15.58 6.90
N LEU A 52 -22.82 -16.41 7.82
CA LEU A 52 -22.73 -17.86 7.66
C LEU A 52 -23.82 -18.56 8.47
N PHE A 53 -24.90 -18.96 7.82
CA PHE A 53 -25.97 -19.74 8.44
C PHE A 53 -25.55 -21.19 8.67
N SER A 54 -24.75 -21.73 7.77
CA SER A 54 -24.15 -23.06 7.85
C SER A 54 -22.74 -23.02 7.32
N CYS A 55 -21.89 -23.89 7.82
CA CYS A 55 -20.52 -24.08 7.34
C CYS A 55 -20.37 -25.40 6.54
N GLU A 56 -21.47 -26.02 6.16
CA GLU A 56 -21.51 -27.20 5.31
C GLU A 56 -22.39 -26.95 4.07
N PRO A 57 -21.95 -27.40 2.88
CA PRO A 57 -20.63 -28.00 2.61
C PRO A 57 -19.50 -26.96 2.66
N GLU A 58 -18.27 -27.38 2.93
CA GLU A 58 -17.08 -26.47 3.04
C GLU A 58 -16.90 -25.58 1.82
N ARG A 59 -17.23 -26.06 0.63
CA ARG A 59 -17.15 -25.30 -0.63
C ARG A 59 -18.00 -24.03 -0.62
N SER A 60 -19.12 -24.02 0.12
CA SER A 60 -20.00 -22.84 0.22
C SER A 60 -19.38 -21.73 1.09
N VAL A 61 -18.40 -22.04 1.92
CA VAL A 61 -17.69 -21.08 2.76
C VAL A 61 -16.37 -20.65 2.15
N GLN A 62 -15.70 -21.54 1.40
CA GLN A 62 -14.37 -21.31 0.86
C GLN A 62 -14.29 -20.05 -0.02
N TRP A 63 -15.25 -19.82 -0.90
CA TRP A 63 -15.26 -18.64 -1.77
C TRP A 63 -15.35 -17.33 -0.99
N VAL A 64 -16.07 -17.32 0.15
CA VAL A 64 -16.16 -16.15 1.05
C VAL A 64 -14.81 -15.87 1.67
N VAL A 65 -14.16 -16.91 2.17
CA VAL A 65 -12.82 -16.85 2.76
C VAL A 65 -11.80 -16.31 1.76
N ASP A 66 -11.76 -16.87 0.55
CA ASP A 66 -10.84 -16.47 -0.50
C ASP A 66 -11.04 -14.98 -0.85
N LEU A 67 -12.28 -14.52 -0.87
CA LEU A 67 -12.63 -13.15 -1.17
C LEU A 67 -12.21 -12.18 -0.04
N MET A 68 -12.42 -12.56 1.22
CA MET A 68 -11.94 -11.81 2.39
C MET A 68 -10.41 -11.68 2.38
N LEU A 69 -9.69 -12.75 2.08
CA LEU A 69 -8.23 -12.76 2.00
C LEU A 69 -7.69 -11.89 0.87
N ALA A 70 -8.40 -11.85 -0.27
CA ALA A 70 -8.03 -11.04 -1.43
C ALA A 70 -8.24 -9.53 -1.20
N ARG A 71 -9.15 -9.13 -0.32
CA ARG A 71 -9.55 -7.74 -0.07
C ARG A 71 -9.02 -7.20 1.26
N ARG A 72 -7.70 -7.07 1.37
CA ARG A 72 -7.00 -6.66 2.60
C ARG A 72 -7.35 -5.27 3.15
N LYS A 73 -7.86 -4.37 2.31
CA LYS A 73 -8.21 -2.99 2.70
C LYS A 73 -9.61 -2.87 3.30
N MET A 74 -10.48 -3.86 3.08
CA MET A 74 -11.82 -3.87 3.64
C MET A 74 -11.78 -4.34 5.11
N GLN A 75 -12.60 -3.72 5.94
CA GLN A 75 -12.88 -4.23 7.29
C GLN A 75 -14.04 -5.21 7.22
N TRP A 76 -13.84 -6.37 7.82
CA TRP A 76 -14.83 -7.43 7.79
C TRP A 76 -15.48 -7.62 9.16
N VAL A 77 -16.80 -7.73 9.16
CA VAL A 77 -17.60 -8.19 10.30
C VAL A 77 -18.19 -9.54 9.93
N MET A 78 -18.17 -10.51 10.83
CA MET A 78 -18.70 -11.84 10.57
C MET A 78 -19.86 -12.14 11.51
N ALA A 79 -20.96 -12.68 10.96
CA ALA A 79 -22.08 -13.24 11.74
C ALA A 79 -22.23 -14.71 11.40
N LEU A 80 -22.19 -15.59 12.41
CA LEU A 80 -22.16 -17.03 12.17
C LEU A 80 -22.87 -17.81 13.28
N SER A 81 -23.30 -19.04 12.95
CA SER A 81 -23.85 -19.96 13.94
C SER A 81 -22.76 -20.43 14.91
N ARG A 82 -23.15 -20.83 16.13
CA ARG A 82 -22.20 -21.36 17.14
C ARG A 82 -21.40 -22.56 16.63
N GLN A 83 -22.02 -23.42 15.82
CA GLN A 83 -21.36 -24.59 15.23
C GLN A 83 -20.21 -24.20 14.27
N CYS A 84 -20.30 -23.03 13.64
CA CYS A 84 -19.24 -22.53 12.77
C CYS A 84 -18.04 -21.98 13.55
N LEU A 85 -18.23 -21.48 14.77
CA LEU A 85 -17.15 -20.99 15.63
C LEU A 85 -16.16 -22.09 16.05
N ASP A 86 -16.63 -23.33 16.19
CA ASP A 86 -15.79 -24.47 16.61
C ASP A 86 -14.83 -24.93 15.50
N ARG A 87 -14.99 -24.42 14.29
CA ARG A 87 -14.08 -24.74 13.18
C ARG A 87 -12.82 -23.86 13.22
N LYS A 88 -11.67 -24.50 13.38
CA LYS A 88 -10.35 -23.83 13.48
C LYS A 88 -10.08 -22.84 12.35
N LEU A 89 -10.49 -23.17 11.11
CA LEU A 89 -10.31 -22.28 9.97
C LEU A 89 -11.07 -20.96 10.15
N LEU A 90 -12.34 -21.01 10.56
CA LEU A 90 -13.17 -19.82 10.73
C LEU A 90 -12.71 -18.98 11.92
N SER A 91 -12.37 -19.62 13.04
CA SER A 91 -11.86 -18.91 14.21
C SER A 91 -10.54 -18.19 13.92
N SER A 92 -9.63 -18.78 13.15
CA SER A 92 -8.39 -18.12 12.71
C SER A 92 -8.68 -16.91 11.81
N ILE A 93 -9.59 -17.06 10.85
CA ILE A 93 -9.96 -15.96 9.95
C ILE A 93 -10.64 -14.81 10.69
N ILE A 94 -11.51 -15.12 11.66
CA ILE A 94 -12.13 -14.11 12.51
C ILE A 94 -11.05 -13.33 13.25
N ALA A 95 -10.12 -14.02 13.91
CA ALA A 95 -9.06 -13.39 14.68
C ALA A 95 -8.10 -12.54 13.82
N GLU A 96 -7.83 -12.94 12.57
CA GLU A 96 -6.84 -12.29 11.70
C GLU A 96 -7.45 -11.21 10.80
N ARG A 97 -8.75 -11.32 10.45
CA ARG A 97 -9.35 -10.55 9.35
C ARG A 97 -10.63 -9.81 9.70
N CYS A 98 -11.29 -10.15 10.80
CA CYS A 98 -12.50 -9.47 11.20
C CYS A 98 -12.21 -8.47 12.33
N CYS A 99 -12.84 -7.31 12.26
CA CYS A 99 -12.79 -6.34 13.35
C CYS A 99 -13.73 -6.73 14.50
N ASP A 100 -14.80 -7.49 14.21
CA ASP A 100 -15.72 -8.03 15.20
C ASP A 100 -16.51 -9.20 14.60
N TYR A 101 -17.20 -9.97 15.48
CA TYR A 101 -18.12 -11.02 15.07
C TYR A 101 -19.38 -11.07 15.92
N HIS A 102 -20.46 -11.61 15.32
CA HIS A 102 -21.75 -11.83 15.94
C HIS A 102 -22.15 -13.31 15.87
N THR A 103 -22.87 -13.79 16.86
CA THR A 103 -23.50 -15.11 16.78
C THR A 103 -24.93 -14.96 16.30
N LEU A 104 -25.40 -15.94 15.50
CA LEU A 104 -26.80 -16.03 15.09
C LEU A 104 -27.68 -16.48 16.27
N PRO A 105 -28.90 -15.91 16.43
CA PRO A 105 -29.50 -14.85 15.64
C PRO A 105 -28.82 -13.49 15.87
N ILE A 106 -28.75 -12.65 14.82
CA ILE A 106 -28.13 -11.33 14.89
C ILE A 106 -29.03 -10.37 15.66
N ASP A 107 -28.46 -9.63 16.60
CA ASP A 107 -29.07 -8.41 17.14
C ASP A 107 -28.80 -7.24 16.16
N PRO A 108 -29.83 -6.72 15.47
CA PRO A 108 -29.62 -5.68 14.48
C PRO A 108 -29.08 -4.37 15.04
N ALA A 109 -29.47 -4.00 16.27
CA ALA A 109 -29.03 -2.77 16.90
C ALA A 109 -27.52 -2.82 17.19
N ARG A 110 -27.05 -3.94 17.73
CA ARG A 110 -25.63 -4.18 17.98
C ARG A 110 -24.83 -4.25 16.66
N LEU A 111 -25.36 -4.92 15.64
CA LEU A 111 -24.70 -5.03 14.33
C LEU A 111 -24.48 -3.64 13.69
N VAL A 112 -25.49 -2.76 13.72
CA VAL A 112 -25.37 -1.40 13.16
C VAL A 112 -24.25 -0.62 13.84
N VAL A 113 -24.11 -0.73 15.17
CA VAL A 113 -23.02 -0.09 15.92
C VAL A 113 -21.67 -0.67 15.49
N THR A 114 -21.55 -1.98 15.38
CA THR A 114 -20.32 -2.67 14.92
C THR A 114 -19.92 -2.22 13.51
N LEU A 115 -20.87 -2.16 12.58
CA LEU A 115 -20.62 -1.68 11.20
C LEU A 115 -20.16 -0.23 11.19
N GLY A 116 -20.75 0.62 12.04
CA GLY A 116 -20.35 2.01 12.21
C GLY A 116 -18.90 2.14 12.72
N HIS A 117 -18.51 1.33 13.70
CA HIS A 117 -17.11 1.28 14.19
C HIS A 117 -16.15 0.79 13.11
N ALA A 118 -16.49 -0.29 12.40
CA ALA A 118 -15.67 -0.80 11.31
C ALA A 118 -15.39 0.28 10.25
N TYR A 119 -16.41 1.02 9.84
CA TYR A 119 -16.30 2.13 8.90
C TYR A 119 -15.42 3.28 9.45
N GLY A 120 -15.63 3.65 10.72
CA GLY A 120 -14.81 4.67 11.38
C GLY A 120 -13.33 4.31 11.40
N MET A 121 -12.99 3.03 11.67
CA MET A 121 -11.62 2.53 11.69
C MET A 121 -10.95 2.58 10.31
N VAL A 122 -11.67 2.30 9.22
CA VAL A 122 -11.11 2.46 7.86
C VAL A 122 -10.73 3.91 7.61
N ASN A 123 -11.63 4.85 7.89
CA ASN A 123 -11.38 6.27 7.67
C ASN A 123 -10.21 6.80 8.52
N LEU A 124 -10.10 6.37 9.79
CA LEU A 124 -8.97 6.72 10.65
C LEU A 124 -7.65 6.16 10.10
N THR A 125 -7.65 4.91 9.66
CA THR A 125 -6.47 4.26 9.09
C THR A 125 -6.04 4.93 7.78
N GLU A 126 -6.98 5.26 6.90
CA GLU A 126 -6.66 5.99 5.65
C GLU A 126 -6.14 7.40 5.93
N THR A 127 -6.72 8.10 6.91
CA THR A 127 -6.26 9.44 7.30
C THR A 127 -4.86 9.38 7.90
N ALA A 128 -4.58 8.41 8.79
CA ALA A 128 -3.26 8.18 9.35
C ALA A 128 -2.23 7.83 8.28
N LEU A 129 -2.58 6.95 7.32
CA LEU A 129 -1.72 6.60 6.20
C LEU A 129 -1.49 7.77 5.24
N ARG A 130 -2.49 8.64 5.03
CA ARG A 130 -2.29 9.89 4.27
C ARG A 130 -1.34 10.82 4.99
N GLN A 131 -1.51 11.03 6.29
CA GLN A 131 -0.60 11.83 7.11
C GLN A 131 0.81 11.25 7.16
N GLN A 132 0.95 9.92 7.26
CA GLN A 132 2.25 9.25 7.14
C GLN A 132 2.88 9.44 5.76
N ARG A 133 2.13 9.29 4.66
CA ARG A 133 2.62 9.57 3.31
C ARG A 133 2.98 11.03 3.08
N GLU A 134 2.33 11.95 3.75
CA GLU A 134 2.67 13.38 3.74
C GLU A 134 3.97 13.66 4.53
N THR A 135 4.31 12.80 5.49
CA THR A 135 5.57 12.86 6.28
C THR A 135 6.64 11.91 5.76
N GLU A 136 6.29 10.86 5.02
CA GLU A 136 7.26 9.95 4.41
C GLU A 136 8.01 10.67 3.29
N SER A 137 9.33 10.57 3.37
CA SER A 137 10.24 11.08 2.35
C SER A 137 10.00 10.37 1.02
N GLN A 138 9.40 11.05 0.07
CA GLN A 138 9.37 10.55 -1.31
C GLN A 138 10.79 10.67 -1.87
N TYR A 139 11.33 9.61 -2.40
CA TYR A 139 12.71 9.56 -2.90
C TYR A 139 13.80 9.88 -1.84
N GLY A 140 13.56 9.60 -0.54
CA GLY A 140 14.49 10.00 0.52
C GLY A 140 14.51 11.52 0.82
N LEU A 141 13.61 12.30 0.20
CA LEU A 141 13.46 13.75 0.33
C LEU A 141 12.17 14.08 1.08
N ILE A 142 12.24 14.96 2.06
CA ILE A 142 11.09 15.36 2.89
C ILE A 142 10.50 16.65 2.33
N GLY A 143 9.19 16.67 2.11
CA GLY A 143 8.46 17.88 1.74
C GLY A 143 7.22 17.60 0.90
N ASN A 144 6.19 18.44 1.08
CA ASN A 144 4.91 18.33 0.38
C ASN A 144 4.48 19.64 -0.32
N SER A 145 5.40 20.62 -0.43
CA SER A 145 5.12 21.87 -1.13
C SER A 145 4.96 21.66 -2.64
N ALA A 146 4.29 22.58 -3.34
CA ALA A 146 4.14 22.54 -4.80
C ALA A 146 5.50 22.47 -5.53
N VAL A 147 6.53 23.09 -4.95
CA VAL A 147 7.90 23.05 -5.46
C VAL A 147 8.49 21.65 -5.33
N MET A 148 8.32 21.00 -4.18
CA MET A 148 8.78 19.62 -3.96
C MET A 148 8.06 18.63 -4.87
N GLN A 149 6.76 18.79 -5.08
CA GLN A 149 5.99 17.97 -6.04
C GLN A 149 6.50 18.12 -7.47
N THR A 150 6.97 19.31 -7.83
CA THR A 150 7.59 19.56 -9.14
C THR A 150 8.96 18.88 -9.23
N LEU A 151 9.76 18.93 -8.15
CA LEU A 151 11.03 18.21 -8.05
C LEU A 151 10.83 16.69 -8.18
N PHE A 152 9.86 16.12 -7.47
CA PHE A 152 9.57 14.68 -7.54
C PHE A 152 9.19 14.23 -8.96
N ARG A 153 8.39 15.01 -9.68
CA ARG A 153 8.11 14.75 -11.10
C ARG A 153 9.35 14.85 -11.97
N GLY A 154 10.27 15.77 -11.64
CA GLY A 154 11.56 15.90 -12.31
C GLY A 154 12.46 14.67 -12.09
N ILE A 155 12.56 14.18 -10.85
CA ILE A 155 13.30 12.97 -10.47
C ILE A 155 12.77 11.77 -11.27
N GLN A 156 11.45 11.57 -11.29
CA GLN A 156 10.83 10.48 -12.02
C GLN A 156 11.18 10.50 -13.51
N LYS A 157 11.02 11.64 -14.16
CA LYS A 157 11.36 11.81 -15.58
C LYS A 157 12.85 11.57 -15.86
N ALA A 158 13.73 12.06 -14.97
CA ALA A 158 15.17 11.87 -15.13
C ALA A 158 15.60 10.40 -14.94
N ALA A 159 14.90 9.65 -14.06
CA ALA A 159 15.17 8.23 -13.82
C ALA A 159 14.74 7.31 -14.98
N GLU A 160 13.77 7.74 -15.80
CA GLU A 160 13.25 6.97 -16.95
C GLU A 160 14.17 7.01 -18.17
N VAL A 161 15.12 7.96 -18.22
CA VAL A 161 15.96 8.21 -19.40
C VAL A 161 17.45 8.09 -19.08
N ASP A 162 18.23 7.65 -20.06
CA ASP A 162 19.69 7.51 -19.92
C ASP A 162 20.41 8.74 -20.52
N VAL A 163 20.30 9.88 -19.84
CA VAL A 163 20.92 11.15 -20.26
C VAL A 163 21.67 11.80 -19.09
N PRO A 164 22.69 12.64 -19.35
CA PRO A 164 23.31 13.46 -18.33
C PRO A 164 22.30 14.39 -17.64
N VAL A 165 22.30 14.43 -16.31
CA VAL A 165 21.40 15.28 -15.50
C VAL A 165 22.23 16.32 -14.75
N LEU A 166 21.88 17.61 -14.91
CA LEU A 166 22.45 18.69 -14.10
C LEU A 166 21.49 19.07 -12.99
N ILE A 167 21.96 18.98 -11.73
CA ILE A 167 21.21 19.38 -10.55
C ILE A 167 21.84 20.65 -9.98
N THR A 168 21.04 21.72 -9.90
CA THR A 168 21.48 23.02 -9.38
C THR A 168 20.70 23.40 -8.12
N GLY A 169 21.31 24.20 -7.26
CA GLY A 169 20.69 24.70 -6.04
C GLY A 169 21.72 25.15 -5.02
N GLU A 170 21.28 25.85 -3.98
CA GLU A 170 22.12 26.34 -2.89
C GLU A 170 22.73 25.18 -2.05
N SER A 171 23.72 25.49 -1.23
CA SER A 171 24.29 24.49 -0.31
C SER A 171 23.22 24.01 0.68
N GLY A 172 23.19 22.69 0.95
CA GLY A 172 22.23 22.10 1.89
C GLY A 172 20.84 21.84 1.35
N THR A 173 20.51 22.15 0.07
CA THR A 173 19.16 21.93 -0.51
C THR A 173 18.85 20.49 -0.92
N GLY A 174 19.72 19.51 -0.62
CA GLY A 174 19.47 18.11 -0.91
C GLY A 174 19.83 17.63 -2.32
N LYS A 175 20.77 18.33 -3.01
CA LYS A 175 21.22 17.93 -4.37
C LYS A 175 21.76 16.50 -4.44
N GLU A 176 22.52 16.06 -3.43
CA GLU A 176 23.05 14.71 -3.37
C GLU A 176 21.94 13.68 -3.20
N GLN A 177 20.96 13.93 -2.32
CA GLN A 177 19.78 13.08 -2.15
C GLN A 177 18.97 12.98 -3.44
N THR A 178 18.85 14.11 -4.16
CA THR A 178 18.18 14.13 -5.48
C THR A 178 18.91 13.24 -6.50
N ALA A 179 20.25 13.31 -6.56
CA ALA A 179 21.04 12.47 -7.46
C ALA A 179 20.92 10.99 -7.09
N ARG A 180 20.97 10.66 -5.80
CA ARG A 180 20.78 9.31 -5.28
C ARG A 180 19.39 8.76 -5.61
N ALA A 181 18.35 9.58 -5.43
CA ALA A 181 16.98 9.24 -5.80
C ALA A 181 16.85 8.91 -7.29
N ILE A 182 17.44 9.74 -8.18
CA ILE A 182 17.44 9.47 -9.63
C ILE A 182 18.08 8.09 -9.91
N HIS A 183 19.21 7.79 -9.28
CA HIS A 183 19.89 6.50 -9.44
C HIS A 183 19.04 5.32 -8.94
N GLU A 184 18.48 5.40 -7.73
CA GLU A 184 17.68 4.35 -7.09
C GLU A 184 16.39 4.01 -7.87
N TYR A 185 15.85 4.99 -8.61
CA TYR A 185 14.64 4.80 -9.41
C TYR A 185 14.90 4.61 -10.91
N SER A 186 16.17 4.55 -11.32
CA SER A 186 16.58 4.33 -12.72
C SER A 186 16.78 2.84 -13.02
N ALA A 187 16.95 2.54 -14.31
CA ALA A 187 17.35 1.19 -14.77
C ALA A 187 18.73 0.75 -14.22
N ARG A 188 19.51 1.68 -13.66
CA ARG A 188 20.85 1.43 -13.11
C ARG A 188 20.87 1.15 -11.60
N VAL A 189 19.74 0.94 -10.96
CA VAL A 189 19.63 0.71 -9.50
C VAL A 189 20.50 -0.41 -8.96
N VAL A 190 20.79 -1.42 -9.78
CA VAL A 190 21.66 -2.55 -9.42
C VAL A 190 23.15 -2.25 -9.55
N SER A 191 23.52 -1.11 -10.18
CA SER A 191 24.90 -0.66 -10.34
C SER A 191 25.34 0.19 -9.14
N PRO A 192 26.65 0.31 -8.86
CA PRO A 192 27.11 1.14 -7.75
C PRO A 192 26.85 2.63 -8.03
N PHE A 193 26.38 3.35 -7.01
CA PHE A 193 26.33 4.80 -7.01
C PHE A 193 27.66 5.39 -6.56
N VAL A 194 28.42 5.99 -7.48
CA VAL A 194 29.73 6.58 -7.19
C VAL A 194 29.60 8.09 -7.09
N ALA A 195 29.80 8.63 -5.88
CA ALA A 195 29.80 10.07 -5.62
C ALA A 195 31.23 10.60 -5.51
N MET A 196 31.57 11.65 -6.25
CA MET A 196 32.89 12.29 -6.20
C MET A 196 32.75 13.80 -5.97
N ASN A 197 33.52 14.32 -5.00
CA ASN A 197 33.61 15.74 -4.76
C ASN A 197 34.75 16.36 -5.58
N CYS A 198 34.45 16.84 -6.80
CA CYS A 198 35.43 17.44 -7.69
C CYS A 198 36.09 18.73 -7.12
N ALA A 199 35.38 19.46 -6.23
CA ALA A 199 35.94 20.66 -5.60
C ALA A 199 37.01 20.36 -4.53
N ALA A 200 37.00 19.15 -4.00
CA ALA A 200 38.01 18.73 -2.98
C ALA A 200 39.28 18.12 -3.61
N LEU A 201 39.26 17.85 -4.92
CA LEU A 201 40.38 17.23 -5.63
C LEU A 201 41.22 18.30 -6.34
N PRO A 202 42.57 18.22 -6.26
CA PRO A 202 43.45 19.02 -7.13
C PRO A 202 43.13 18.74 -8.60
N ALA A 203 43.15 19.81 -9.43
CA ALA A 203 42.77 19.73 -10.85
C ALA A 203 43.55 18.66 -11.65
N ASN A 204 44.84 18.46 -11.30
CA ASN A 204 45.71 17.45 -11.91
C ASN A 204 45.35 15.99 -11.53
N LEU A 205 44.59 15.80 -10.42
CA LEU A 205 44.20 14.46 -9.96
C LEU A 205 42.79 14.06 -10.41
N ILE A 206 41.93 15.03 -10.78
CA ILE A 206 40.55 14.75 -11.20
C ILE A 206 40.51 13.76 -12.35
N GLN A 207 41.32 13.96 -13.39
CA GLN A 207 41.37 13.06 -14.55
C GLN A 207 41.82 11.64 -14.14
N SER A 208 42.81 11.55 -13.24
CA SER A 208 43.32 10.28 -12.75
C SER A 208 42.29 9.52 -11.89
N GLU A 209 41.53 10.22 -11.06
CA GLU A 209 40.45 9.61 -10.27
C GLU A 209 39.26 9.17 -11.11
N LEU A 210 38.90 9.98 -12.14
CA LEU A 210 37.77 9.63 -13.03
C LEU A 210 38.11 8.48 -13.97
N PHE A 211 39.22 8.59 -14.71
CA PHE A 211 39.53 7.70 -15.84
C PHE A 211 40.67 6.69 -15.55
N GLY A 212 41.31 6.84 -14.38
CA GLY A 212 42.49 6.04 -14.04
C GLY A 212 43.75 6.53 -14.76
N HIS A 213 44.87 5.87 -14.48
CA HIS A 213 46.14 6.12 -15.15
C HIS A 213 47.02 4.87 -15.20
N GLU A 214 47.89 4.78 -16.19
CA GLU A 214 48.92 3.79 -16.26
C GLU A 214 50.15 4.20 -15.43
N LYS A 215 50.95 3.23 -15.00
CA LYS A 215 52.22 3.47 -14.30
C LYS A 215 53.11 4.41 -15.11
N GLY A 216 53.58 5.49 -14.50
CA GLY A 216 54.48 6.46 -15.15
C GLY A 216 53.78 7.56 -15.94
N ALA A 217 52.44 7.66 -15.91
CA ALA A 217 51.69 8.70 -16.65
C ALA A 217 51.99 10.12 -16.20
N PHE A 218 52.40 10.34 -14.91
CA PHE A 218 52.83 11.60 -14.39
C PHE A 218 53.79 11.40 -13.19
N THR A 219 54.45 12.45 -12.76
CA THR A 219 55.33 12.42 -11.59
C THR A 219 54.59 12.06 -10.31
N GLY A 220 54.84 10.81 -9.79
CA GLY A 220 54.10 10.24 -8.65
C GLY A 220 53.20 9.07 -9.04
N ALA A 221 53.02 8.74 -10.32
CA ALA A 221 52.25 7.57 -10.77
C ALA A 221 53.11 6.27 -10.65
N SER A 222 53.28 5.78 -9.41
CA SER A 222 54.09 4.61 -9.09
C SER A 222 53.44 3.28 -9.52
N GLU A 223 52.11 3.22 -9.64
CA GLU A 223 51.33 2.05 -9.97
C GLU A 223 50.18 2.44 -10.92
N ARG A 224 49.69 1.41 -11.64
CA ARG A 224 48.44 1.57 -12.44
C ARG A 224 47.23 1.73 -11.50
N ARG A 225 46.35 2.65 -11.82
CA ARG A 225 45.09 2.85 -11.07
C ARG A 225 43.90 2.84 -12.01
N ILE A 226 42.84 2.11 -11.65
CA ILE A 226 41.58 2.08 -12.38
C ILE A 226 40.74 3.29 -11.93
N GLY A 227 40.13 4.02 -12.85
CA GLY A 227 39.25 5.13 -12.55
C GLY A 227 37.89 4.69 -12.04
N HIS A 228 37.11 5.66 -11.63
CA HIS A 228 35.75 5.45 -11.16
C HIS A 228 34.69 5.38 -12.29
N LEU A 229 35.07 5.75 -13.55
CA LEU A 229 34.23 5.66 -14.77
C LEU A 229 34.66 4.50 -15.65
#